data_f21910413ff17a77de3b7cca67e1d3bf
#
_entry.id   f21910413ff17a77de3b7cca67e1d3bf
#
_cell.length_a   1.000
_cell.length_b   1.000
_cell.length_c   1.000
_cell.angle_alpha   90.00
_cell.angle_beta   90.00
_cell.angle_gamma   90.00
#
_symmetry.space_group_name_H-M   'P 1'
#
loop_
_entity.id
_entity.type
_entity.pdbx_description
1 polymer ?
#
loop_
_entity_poly.entity_id
_entity_poly.type
_entity_poly.pdbx_seq_one_letter_code
_entity_poly.pdbx_strand_id
1 'polypeptide(L)'
;MMKVANSMLKRGMTSVHPATLLCTTRQRNFATLVMSEQFEGKLSPNLASLLSAAKELNDSQVDVLVHGDGCEAQVEEVQKYPGIGKIIVANDPALQNPYGDVVSKLAQKLVTNGGYDKVVAASSGFGKDVMPRLGGLLDVQAVTDVIEIVDGGAKFKRPVYAGNAIATVSTSDSIKLLTVRPTNFEKTEQGEAGNGYPVENADVITEGVKGSWKQNMVSKSDMADLGSAKYVVSGGRGLKNGENFEMLYNFAEVLGSQNCAVGASRAAVDAGYVPNDM
;
A
#
# COMPACT_ATOMS: atom_id res chain seq x y z
N MET A 1 -46.48 -70.69 -39.67
CA MET A 1 -45.88 -71.66 -38.77
C MET A 1 -44.62 -71.03 -38.06
N MET A 2 -44.54 -71.24 -36.81
CA MET A 2 -43.43 -70.92 -35.87
C MET A 2 -43.24 -69.48 -35.42
N LYS A 3 -43.81 -69.20 -34.27
CA LYS A 3 -43.48 -68.17 -33.31
C LYS A 3 -42.14 -68.53 -32.63
N VAL A 4 -41.23 -67.64 -32.61
CA VAL A 4 -40.12 -67.74 -31.65
C VAL A 4 -40.12 -66.44 -30.82
N ALA A 5 -40.22 -66.62 -29.54
CA ALA A 5 -40.34 -65.58 -28.56
C ALA A 5 -38.97 -64.83 -28.34
N ASN A 6 -39.07 -63.55 -28.25
CA ASN A 6 -37.96 -62.70 -27.88
C ASN A 6 -38.14 -62.27 -26.44
N SER A 7 -37.41 -62.93 -25.53
CA SER A 7 -37.37 -62.55 -24.12
C SER A 7 -36.31 -61.53 -23.87
N MET A 8 -36.74 -60.40 -23.54
CA MET A 8 -36.29 -59.37 -22.62
C MET A 8 -34.88 -59.44 -22.06
N LEU A 9 -34.19 -58.38 -22.23
CA LEU A 9 -33.31 -57.81 -21.20
C LEU A 9 -33.68 -56.32 -21.00
N LYS A 10 -34.51 -56.02 -20.03
CA LYS A 10 -34.62 -54.70 -19.45
C LYS A 10 -33.41 -54.45 -18.58
N ARG A 11 -32.41 -53.76 -19.08
CA ARG A 11 -31.38 -53.12 -18.24
C ARG A 11 -31.93 -51.75 -17.84
N GLY A 12 -32.04 -51.56 -16.52
CA GLY A 12 -32.43 -50.29 -15.93
C GLY A 12 -31.44 -49.21 -16.29
N MET A 13 -31.90 -48.19 -16.99
CA MET A 13 -31.20 -46.92 -17.10
C MET A 13 -31.40 -46.19 -15.78
N THR A 14 -30.40 -46.23 -14.93
CA THR A 14 -30.26 -45.29 -13.81
C THR A 14 -30.10 -43.89 -14.43
N SER A 15 -31.05 -43.03 -14.18
CA SER A 15 -30.99 -41.62 -14.52
C SER A 15 -29.83 -40.99 -13.76
N VAL A 16 -28.76 -40.75 -14.46
CA VAL A 16 -27.69 -39.86 -13.97
C VAL A 16 -28.26 -38.46 -13.94
N HIS A 17 -28.60 -37.97 -12.77
CA HIS A 17 -28.93 -36.57 -12.59
C HIS A 17 -27.65 -35.77 -12.99
N PRO A 18 -27.78 -34.80 -13.90
CA PRO A 18 -26.68 -33.88 -14.11
C PRO A 18 -26.48 -33.12 -12.80
N ALA A 19 -25.38 -33.39 -12.14
CA ALA A 19 -24.90 -32.53 -11.05
C ALA A 19 -24.78 -31.15 -11.66
N THR A 20 -25.75 -30.30 -11.38
CA THR A 20 -25.64 -28.86 -11.67
C THR A 20 -24.44 -28.38 -10.88
N LEU A 21 -23.30 -28.28 -11.54
CA LEU A 21 -22.18 -27.50 -11.04
C LEU A 21 -22.73 -26.08 -10.88
N LEU A 22 -23.16 -25.76 -9.66
CA LEU A 22 -23.33 -24.39 -9.22
C LEU A 22 -21.92 -23.79 -9.25
N CYS A 23 -21.52 -23.32 -10.44
CA CYS A 23 -20.49 -22.33 -10.55
C CYS A 23 -21.05 -21.11 -9.82
N THR A 24 -20.81 -21.05 -8.51
CA THR A 24 -20.95 -19.81 -7.76
C THR A 24 -19.93 -18.86 -8.38
N THR A 25 -20.35 -18.10 -9.38
CA THR A 25 -19.66 -16.89 -9.77
C THR A 25 -19.64 -16.03 -8.52
N ARG A 26 -18.51 -16.14 -7.76
CA ARG A 26 -18.21 -15.22 -6.67
C ARG A 26 -18.25 -13.86 -7.33
N GLN A 27 -19.30 -13.10 -7.05
CA GLN A 27 -19.44 -11.73 -7.51
C GLN A 27 -18.18 -11.04 -7.00
N ARG A 28 -17.25 -10.69 -7.90
CA ARG A 28 -16.07 -9.92 -7.53
C ARG A 28 -16.58 -8.54 -7.14
N ASN A 29 -16.72 -8.33 -5.85
CA ASN A 29 -16.85 -6.97 -5.33
C ASN A 29 -15.51 -6.32 -5.60
N PHE A 30 -15.50 -5.35 -6.50
CA PHE A 30 -14.34 -4.52 -6.73
C PHE A 30 -14.06 -3.74 -5.44
N ALA A 31 -13.05 -4.17 -4.72
CA ALA A 31 -12.68 -3.60 -3.43
C ALA A 31 -11.18 -3.30 -3.40
N THR A 32 -10.84 -2.12 -2.91
CA THR A 32 -9.46 -1.69 -2.72
C THR A 32 -9.05 -1.89 -1.26
N LEU A 33 -7.91 -2.54 -1.05
CA LEU A 33 -7.23 -2.61 0.24
C LEU A 33 -6.17 -1.52 0.31
N VAL A 34 -6.33 -0.58 1.21
CA VAL A 34 -5.32 0.45 1.52
C VAL A 34 -4.46 -0.04 2.68
N MET A 35 -3.17 -0.11 2.46
CA MET A 35 -2.21 -0.50 3.50
C MET A 35 -1.76 0.76 4.23
N SER A 36 -2.11 0.89 5.49
CA SER A 36 -1.57 1.96 6.33
C SER A 36 -0.10 1.69 6.65
N GLU A 37 0.61 2.73 6.95
CA GLU A 37 2.00 2.67 7.40
C GLU A 37 2.07 3.26 8.79
N GLN A 38 2.85 2.66 9.66
CA GLN A 38 3.10 3.18 10.99
C GLN A 38 4.58 3.28 11.28
N PHE A 39 4.93 4.23 12.11
CA PHE A 39 6.27 4.40 12.65
C PHE A 39 6.19 4.73 14.14
N GLU A 40 6.88 3.96 14.98
CA GLU A 40 6.87 4.11 16.45
C GLU A 40 5.45 4.21 17.05
N GLY A 41 4.53 3.39 16.57
CA GLY A 41 3.15 3.35 17.04
C GLY A 41 2.26 4.51 16.58
N LYS A 42 2.75 5.36 15.68
CA LYS A 42 1.97 6.46 15.08
C LYS A 42 1.62 6.16 13.63
N LEU A 43 0.41 6.50 13.25
CA LEU A 43 -0.06 6.37 11.88
C LEU A 43 0.67 7.38 10.98
N SER A 44 1.11 6.93 9.83
CA SER A 44 1.73 7.82 8.84
C SER A 44 0.69 8.79 8.25
N PRO A 45 1.00 10.09 8.11
CA PRO A 45 0.13 11.08 7.47
C PRO A 45 -0.14 10.76 5.98
N ASN A 46 0.60 9.84 5.39
CA ASN A 46 0.40 9.40 4.01
C ASN A 46 -0.97 8.74 3.79
N LEU A 47 -1.59 8.18 4.83
CA LEU A 47 -2.91 7.54 4.73
C LEU A 47 -3.96 8.47 4.10
N ALA A 48 -3.96 9.75 4.45
CA ALA A 48 -4.89 10.73 3.90
C ALA A 48 -4.84 10.81 2.35
N SER A 49 -3.62 10.79 1.79
CA SER A 49 -3.41 10.79 0.34
C SER A 49 -3.69 9.42 -0.30
N LEU A 50 -3.43 8.32 0.42
CA LEU A 50 -3.77 6.98 -0.05
C LEU A 50 -5.29 6.79 -0.21
N LEU A 51 -6.08 7.32 0.73
CA LEU A 51 -7.54 7.27 0.65
C LEU A 51 -8.07 8.08 -0.54
N SER A 52 -7.48 9.23 -0.85
CA SER A 52 -7.83 9.99 -2.06
C SER A 52 -7.48 9.22 -3.33
N ALA A 53 -6.29 8.64 -3.41
CA ALA A 53 -5.91 7.80 -4.53
C ALA A 53 -6.84 6.58 -4.69
N ALA A 54 -7.24 5.93 -3.59
CA ALA A 54 -8.17 4.81 -3.62
C ALA A 54 -9.56 5.20 -4.15
N LYS A 55 -10.04 6.40 -3.83
CA LYS A 55 -11.31 6.93 -4.40
C LYS A 55 -11.26 7.10 -5.91
N GLU A 56 -10.12 7.48 -6.48
CA GLU A 56 -9.94 7.60 -7.93
C GLU A 56 -9.98 6.26 -8.68
N LEU A 57 -9.84 5.14 -7.97
CA LEU A 57 -9.97 3.79 -8.53
C LEU A 57 -11.43 3.38 -8.81
N ASN A 58 -12.40 4.22 -8.41
CA ASN A 58 -13.84 4.02 -8.60
C ASN A 58 -14.38 2.68 -8.05
N ASP A 59 -13.79 2.18 -6.99
CA ASP A 59 -14.26 0.97 -6.34
C ASP A 59 -15.46 1.23 -5.42
N SER A 60 -16.29 0.22 -5.28
CA SER A 60 -17.47 0.27 -4.41
C SER A 60 -17.11 0.28 -2.93
N GLN A 61 -15.92 -0.20 -2.58
CA GLN A 61 -15.46 -0.35 -1.20
C GLN A 61 -13.96 -0.12 -1.09
N VAL A 62 -13.57 0.68 -0.09
CA VAL A 62 -12.18 0.92 0.29
C VAL A 62 -12.01 0.47 1.73
N ASP A 63 -11.20 -0.54 1.97
CA ASP A 63 -10.90 -1.05 3.30
C ASP A 63 -9.47 -0.66 3.69
N VAL A 64 -9.24 -0.44 4.97
CA VAL A 64 -7.94 -0.01 5.48
C VAL A 64 -7.34 -1.12 6.36
N LEU A 65 -6.13 -1.56 6.03
CA LEU A 65 -5.34 -2.44 6.89
C LEU A 65 -4.52 -1.60 7.86
N VAL A 66 -4.79 -1.76 9.16
CA VAL A 66 -3.98 -1.26 10.27
C VAL A 66 -3.24 -2.44 10.88
N HIS A 67 -1.94 -2.31 11.04
CA HIS A 67 -1.12 -3.40 11.55
C HIS A 67 -0.07 -2.87 12.53
N GLY A 68 0.25 -3.65 13.57
CA GLY A 68 1.21 -3.23 14.59
C GLY A 68 1.10 -4.04 15.88
N ASP A 69 1.70 -3.50 16.92
CA ASP A 69 1.53 -3.93 18.31
C ASP A 69 0.86 -2.77 19.08
N GLY A 70 -0.37 -2.99 19.56
CA GLY A 70 -1.20 -1.94 20.18
C GLY A 70 -1.79 -0.97 19.15
N CYS A 71 -2.73 -1.44 18.30
CA CYS A 71 -3.29 -0.66 17.19
C CYS A 71 -4.49 0.23 17.55
N GLU A 72 -4.90 0.32 18.81
CA GLU A 72 -6.15 0.99 19.22
C GLU A 72 -6.18 2.47 18.83
N ALA A 73 -5.10 3.20 19.10
CA ALA A 73 -5.00 4.62 18.78
C ALA A 73 -5.03 4.88 17.25
N GLN A 74 -4.39 4.00 16.47
CA GLN A 74 -4.41 4.09 15.01
C GLN A 74 -5.80 3.82 14.45
N VAL A 75 -6.53 2.85 15.01
CA VAL A 75 -7.92 2.56 14.62
C VAL A 75 -8.82 3.78 14.89
N GLU A 76 -8.70 4.41 16.06
CA GLU A 76 -9.45 5.64 16.38
C GLU A 76 -9.14 6.78 15.41
N GLU A 77 -7.88 6.91 15.00
CA GLU A 77 -7.48 7.91 14.01
C GLU A 77 -8.05 7.59 12.62
N VAL A 78 -7.98 6.34 12.17
CA VAL A 78 -8.55 5.89 10.88
C VAL A 78 -10.06 6.09 10.85
N GLN A 79 -10.77 5.89 11.95
CA GLN A 79 -12.22 6.12 12.07
C GLN A 79 -12.64 7.56 11.71
N LYS A 80 -11.73 8.53 11.78
CA LYS A 80 -12.03 9.94 11.46
C LYS A 80 -12.04 10.23 9.97
N TYR A 81 -11.48 9.37 9.14
CA TYR A 81 -11.46 9.56 7.70
C TYR A 81 -12.77 9.11 7.04
N PRO A 82 -13.33 9.87 6.09
CA PRO A 82 -14.55 9.48 5.38
C PRO A 82 -14.29 8.48 4.26
N GLY A 83 -15.30 7.64 3.96
CA GLY A 83 -15.32 6.79 2.77
C GLY A 83 -14.60 5.46 2.92
N ILE A 84 -14.45 4.97 4.14
CA ILE A 84 -13.91 3.64 4.45
C ILE A 84 -15.09 2.66 4.60
N GLY A 85 -14.94 1.46 4.06
CA GLY A 85 -15.93 0.38 4.22
C GLY A 85 -15.76 -0.34 5.56
N LYS A 86 -14.53 -0.77 5.86
CA LYS A 86 -14.16 -1.40 7.14
C LYS A 86 -12.67 -1.20 7.42
N ILE A 87 -12.32 -1.39 8.68
CA ILE A 87 -10.95 -1.37 9.17
C ILE A 87 -10.54 -2.81 9.52
N ILE A 88 -9.46 -3.29 8.94
CA ILE A 88 -8.88 -4.59 9.23
C ILE A 88 -7.70 -4.35 10.16
N VAL A 89 -7.70 -4.99 11.31
CA VAL A 89 -6.66 -4.83 12.33
C VAL A 89 -5.86 -6.11 12.48
N ALA A 90 -4.57 -6.00 12.28
CA ALA A 90 -3.61 -7.05 12.58
C ALA A 90 -2.75 -6.60 13.77
N ASN A 91 -3.17 -6.98 14.96
CA ASN A 91 -2.50 -6.64 16.21
C ASN A 91 -1.67 -7.83 16.69
N ASP A 92 -0.35 -7.76 16.55
CA ASP A 92 0.58 -8.84 16.94
C ASP A 92 1.96 -8.24 17.25
N PRO A 93 2.66 -8.71 18.30
CA PRO A 93 4.02 -8.28 18.63
C PRO A 93 5.02 -8.43 17.48
N ALA A 94 4.83 -9.38 16.57
CA ALA A 94 5.66 -9.53 15.37
C ALA A 94 5.56 -8.35 14.40
N LEU A 95 4.53 -7.52 14.53
CA LEU A 95 4.28 -6.33 13.75
C LEU A 95 4.66 -5.02 14.47
N GLN A 96 5.31 -5.09 15.65
CA GLN A 96 5.82 -3.91 16.34
C GLN A 96 6.73 -3.08 15.43
N ASN A 97 7.58 -3.76 14.67
CA ASN A 97 8.42 -3.16 13.64
C ASN A 97 8.12 -3.86 12.31
N PRO A 98 7.08 -3.40 11.58
CA PRO A 98 6.60 -4.10 10.39
C PRO A 98 7.64 -4.04 9.26
N TYR A 99 7.90 -5.17 8.65
CA TYR A 99 8.79 -5.32 7.50
C TYR A 99 8.17 -6.25 6.45
N GLY A 100 8.68 -6.19 5.24
CA GLY A 100 8.08 -6.79 4.05
C GLY A 100 7.74 -8.27 4.17
N ASP A 101 8.54 -9.06 4.93
CA ASP A 101 8.34 -10.51 5.03
C ASP A 101 7.04 -10.88 5.76
N VAL A 102 6.72 -10.20 6.84
CA VAL A 102 5.51 -10.46 7.64
C VAL A 102 4.29 -9.82 6.98
N VAL A 103 4.40 -8.53 6.65
CA VAL A 103 3.26 -7.74 6.14
C VAL A 103 2.80 -8.23 4.77
N SER A 104 3.71 -8.65 3.89
CA SER A 104 3.32 -9.16 2.58
C SER A 104 2.55 -10.49 2.65
N LYS A 105 2.86 -11.36 3.62
CA LYS A 105 2.09 -12.59 3.86
C LYS A 105 0.71 -12.31 4.43
N LEU A 106 0.60 -11.36 5.36
CA LEU A 106 -0.68 -10.89 5.87
C LEU A 106 -1.53 -10.34 4.73
N ALA A 107 -0.97 -9.44 3.91
CA ALA A 107 -1.65 -8.87 2.76
C ALA A 107 -2.06 -9.93 1.73
N GLN A 108 -1.20 -10.93 1.45
CA GLN A 108 -1.52 -12.07 0.58
C GLN A 108 -2.76 -12.82 1.07
N LYS A 109 -2.82 -13.15 2.37
CA LYS A 109 -3.98 -13.83 2.98
C LYS A 109 -5.25 -13.01 2.81
N LEU A 110 -5.18 -11.70 3.10
CA LEU A 110 -6.31 -10.79 2.98
C LEU A 110 -6.79 -10.67 1.54
N VAL A 111 -5.89 -10.50 0.58
CA VAL A 111 -6.23 -10.38 -0.85
C VAL A 111 -6.86 -11.69 -1.36
N THR A 112 -6.28 -12.83 -1.02
CA THR A 112 -6.76 -14.14 -1.49
C THR A 112 -8.14 -14.47 -0.91
N ASN A 113 -8.36 -14.20 0.37
CA ASN A 113 -9.59 -14.55 1.08
C ASN A 113 -10.64 -13.44 1.04
N GLY A 114 -10.23 -12.18 1.07
CA GLY A 114 -11.09 -11.01 1.12
C GLY A 114 -11.68 -10.59 -0.22
N GLY A 115 -11.10 -11.06 -1.34
CA GLY A 115 -11.59 -10.74 -2.69
C GLY A 115 -11.21 -9.34 -3.17
N TYR A 116 -10.14 -8.76 -2.62
CA TYR A 116 -9.57 -7.50 -3.09
C TYR A 116 -8.93 -7.69 -4.46
N ASP A 117 -9.23 -6.79 -5.38
CA ASP A 117 -8.63 -6.74 -6.71
C ASP A 117 -7.63 -5.59 -6.87
N LYS A 118 -7.55 -4.71 -5.87
CA LYS A 118 -6.57 -3.62 -5.81
C LYS A 118 -5.96 -3.51 -4.41
N VAL A 119 -4.67 -3.26 -4.37
CA VAL A 119 -3.94 -2.96 -3.12
C VAL A 119 -3.15 -1.68 -3.33
N VAL A 120 -3.31 -0.73 -2.43
CA VAL A 120 -2.66 0.58 -2.50
C VAL A 120 -1.79 0.80 -1.27
N ALA A 121 -0.54 1.19 -1.48
CA ALA A 121 0.39 1.61 -0.43
C ALA A 121 1.10 2.90 -0.84
N ALA A 122 1.72 3.59 0.12
CA ALA A 122 2.56 4.74 -0.19
C ALA A 122 3.86 4.31 -0.91
N SER A 123 4.39 5.16 -1.77
CA SER A 123 5.72 5.00 -2.37
C SER A 123 6.83 5.40 -1.39
N SER A 124 6.73 4.89 -0.16
CA SER A 124 7.67 5.01 0.95
C SER A 124 8.67 3.85 0.98
N GLY A 125 9.59 3.85 1.94
CA GLY A 125 10.45 2.70 2.20
C GLY A 125 9.66 1.44 2.50
N PHE A 126 8.60 1.54 3.30
CA PHE A 126 7.69 0.45 3.62
C PHE A 126 6.97 -0.10 2.37
N GLY A 127 6.33 0.76 1.58
CA GLY A 127 5.61 0.31 0.40
C GLY A 127 6.53 -0.31 -0.67
N LYS A 128 7.75 0.19 -0.79
CA LYS A 128 8.77 -0.38 -1.70
C LYS A 128 9.32 -1.73 -1.24
N ASP A 129 9.25 -2.04 0.05
CA ASP A 129 9.61 -3.35 0.59
C ASP A 129 8.46 -4.35 0.47
N VAL A 130 7.24 -3.96 0.87
CA VAL A 130 6.07 -4.84 0.94
C VAL A 130 5.49 -5.17 -0.43
N MET A 131 5.27 -4.16 -1.29
CA MET A 131 4.47 -4.33 -2.51
C MET A 131 5.12 -5.22 -3.57
N PRO A 132 6.44 -5.13 -3.87
CA PRO A 132 7.06 -6.05 -4.81
C PRO A 132 7.10 -7.49 -4.29
N ARG A 133 7.25 -7.65 -2.96
CA ARG A 133 7.21 -8.97 -2.35
C ARG A 133 5.81 -9.58 -2.41
N LEU A 134 4.78 -8.79 -2.15
CA LEU A 134 3.38 -9.20 -2.33
C LEU A 134 3.11 -9.59 -3.79
N GLY A 135 3.66 -8.83 -4.75
CA GLY A 135 3.59 -9.15 -6.16
C GLY A 135 4.17 -10.53 -6.49
N GLY A 136 5.36 -10.83 -5.95
CA GLY A 136 5.97 -12.16 -6.09
C GLY A 136 5.17 -13.28 -5.44
N LEU A 137 4.47 -13.02 -4.32
CA LEU A 137 3.62 -14.01 -3.65
C LEU A 137 2.29 -14.27 -4.38
N LEU A 138 1.79 -13.30 -5.12
CA LEU A 138 0.54 -13.38 -5.87
C LEU A 138 0.74 -13.63 -7.37
N ASP A 139 2.00 -13.68 -7.83
CA ASP A 139 2.40 -13.81 -9.24
C ASP A 139 1.80 -12.70 -10.12
N VAL A 140 1.86 -11.44 -9.62
CA VAL A 140 1.40 -10.24 -10.32
C VAL A 140 2.44 -9.12 -10.24
N GLN A 141 2.40 -8.20 -11.22
CA GLN A 141 3.34 -7.09 -11.28
C GLN A 141 2.84 -5.87 -10.52
N ALA A 142 3.63 -5.34 -9.60
CA ALA A 142 3.33 -4.07 -8.94
C ALA A 142 3.63 -2.88 -9.85
N VAL A 143 2.68 -1.94 -9.96
CA VAL A 143 2.89 -0.62 -10.58
C VAL A 143 3.37 0.34 -9.50
N THR A 144 4.62 0.77 -9.60
CA THR A 144 5.28 1.55 -8.55
C THR A 144 5.37 3.02 -8.89
N ASP A 145 5.33 3.86 -7.83
CA ASP A 145 5.54 5.31 -7.89
C ASP A 145 4.51 6.04 -8.76
N VAL A 146 3.24 5.65 -8.63
CA VAL A 146 2.12 6.24 -9.36
C VAL A 146 1.91 7.69 -8.91
N ILE A 147 1.82 8.60 -9.87
CA ILE A 147 1.58 10.03 -9.64
C ILE A 147 0.20 10.48 -10.09
N GLU A 148 -0.49 9.68 -10.91
CA GLU A 148 -1.84 9.96 -11.40
C GLU A 148 -2.54 8.66 -11.80
N ILE A 149 -3.81 8.53 -11.43
CA ILE A 149 -4.70 7.43 -11.81
C ILE A 149 -5.60 7.93 -12.94
N VAL A 150 -5.67 7.17 -14.02
CA VAL A 150 -6.41 7.56 -15.23
C VAL A 150 -7.48 6.53 -15.52
N ASP A 151 -8.64 6.99 -16.03
CA ASP A 151 -9.77 6.16 -16.43
C ASP A 151 -10.23 5.19 -15.33
N GLY A 152 -10.31 5.66 -14.06
CA GLY A 152 -10.78 4.84 -12.93
C GLY A 152 -9.87 3.64 -12.61
N GLY A 153 -8.56 3.77 -12.80
CA GLY A 153 -7.59 2.70 -12.57
C GLY A 153 -7.37 1.77 -13.75
N ALA A 154 -7.77 2.15 -14.97
CA ALA A 154 -7.39 1.44 -16.20
C ALA A 154 -5.94 1.71 -16.59
N LYS A 155 -5.44 2.91 -16.29
CA LYS A 155 -4.08 3.35 -16.59
C LYS A 155 -3.50 4.14 -15.43
N PHE A 156 -2.17 4.16 -15.35
CA PHE A 156 -1.41 4.84 -14.30
C PHE A 156 -0.27 5.62 -14.90
N LYS A 157 -0.06 6.86 -14.46
CA LYS A 157 1.12 7.64 -14.82
C LYS A 157 2.19 7.51 -13.75
N ARG A 158 3.41 7.27 -14.17
CA ARG A 158 4.57 7.16 -13.28
C ARG A 158 5.80 7.84 -13.89
N PRO A 159 6.66 8.48 -13.09
CA PRO A 159 7.92 9.02 -13.58
C PRO A 159 8.91 7.88 -13.88
N VAL A 160 9.67 8.06 -14.93
CA VAL A 160 10.78 7.20 -15.32
C VAL A 160 11.99 8.05 -15.67
N TYR A 161 13.18 7.44 -15.76
CA TYR A 161 14.44 8.16 -16.02
C TYR A 161 14.66 9.34 -15.05
N ALA A 162 14.54 9.06 -13.74
CA ALA A 162 14.66 10.07 -12.68
C ALA A 162 13.72 11.29 -12.84
N GLY A 163 12.52 11.05 -13.37
CA GLY A 163 11.50 12.09 -13.56
C GLY A 163 11.60 12.88 -14.89
N ASN A 164 12.58 12.57 -15.75
CA ASN A 164 12.70 13.24 -17.05
C ASN A 164 11.60 12.84 -18.04
N ALA A 165 10.95 11.70 -17.82
CA ALA A 165 9.81 11.28 -18.62
C ALA A 165 8.70 10.74 -17.72
N ILE A 166 7.45 10.86 -18.20
CA ILE A 166 6.27 10.29 -17.54
C ILE A 166 5.74 9.18 -18.45
N ALA A 167 5.75 7.95 -17.95
CA ALA A 167 5.18 6.80 -18.64
C ALA A 167 3.72 6.61 -18.22
N THR A 168 2.84 6.38 -19.19
CA THR A 168 1.48 5.88 -18.94
C THR A 168 1.50 4.39 -19.14
N VAL A 169 1.20 3.64 -18.07
CA VAL A 169 1.23 2.18 -18.04
C VAL A 169 -0.15 1.61 -17.71
N SER A 170 -0.41 0.40 -18.15
CA SER A 170 -1.57 -0.39 -17.76
C SER A 170 -1.12 -1.80 -17.39
N THR A 171 -1.88 -2.49 -16.56
CA THR A 171 -1.66 -3.90 -16.26
C THR A 171 -2.90 -4.71 -16.63
N SER A 172 -2.67 -5.92 -17.15
CA SER A 172 -3.71 -6.92 -17.43
C SER A 172 -3.94 -7.88 -16.26
N ASP A 173 -3.17 -7.73 -15.18
CA ASP A 173 -3.27 -8.59 -14.01
C ASP A 173 -4.64 -8.47 -13.35
N SER A 174 -5.12 -9.58 -12.80
CA SER A 174 -6.42 -9.63 -12.12
C SER A 174 -6.42 -8.88 -10.78
N ILE A 175 -5.23 -8.72 -10.18
CA ILE A 175 -5.02 -7.96 -8.96
C ILE A 175 -4.02 -6.86 -9.29
N LYS A 176 -4.38 -5.61 -8.99
CA LYS A 176 -3.52 -4.45 -9.22
C LYS A 176 -2.85 -4.03 -7.93
N LEU A 177 -1.54 -4.11 -7.91
CA LEU A 177 -0.72 -3.67 -6.79
C LEU A 177 -0.13 -2.30 -7.13
N LEU A 178 -0.42 -1.28 -6.33
CA LEU A 178 -0.05 0.09 -6.60
C LEU A 178 0.75 0.68 -5.44
N THR A 179 1.93 1.24 -5.72
CA THR A 179 2.49 2.23 -4.80
C THR A 179 2.26 3.62 -5.37
N VAL A 180 1.65 4.50 -4.60
CA VAL A 180 1.33 5.86 -5.03
C VAL A 180 2.23 6.87 -4.32
N ARG A 181 2.55 7.96 -5.01
CA ARG A 181 3.34 9.05 -4.44
C ARG A 181 2.41 9.99 -3.68
N PRO A 182 2.48 10.03 -2.33
CA PRO A 182 1.49 10.77 -1.52
C PRO A 182 1.38 12.26 -1.87
N THR A 183 2.50 12.87 -2.28
CA THR A 183 2.55 14.30 -2.61
C THR A 183 1.76 14.69 -3.86
N ASN A 184 1.34 13.73 -4.68
CA ASN A 184 0.58 13.96 -5.91
C ASN A 184 -0.94 13.81 -5.73
N PHE A 185 -1.38 13.36 -4.56
CA PHE A 185 -2.79 13.18 -4.24
C PHE A 185 -3.18 14.10 -3.09
N GLU A 186 -4.32 14.77 -3.22
CA GLU A 186 -4.83 15.65 -2.17
C GLU A 186 -5.09 14.84 -0.90
N LYS A 187 -4.82 15.45 0.25
CA LYS A 187 -5.09 14.80 1.54
C LYS A 187 -6.58 14.79 1.83
N THR A 188 -7.15 13.62 2.07
CA THR A 188 -8.52 13.52 2.59
C THR A 188 -8.57 14.14 3.98
N GLU A 189 -9.48 15.08 4.20
CA GLU A 189 -9.66 15.72 5.49
C GLU A 189 -10.28 14.75 6.50
N GLN A 190 -9.83 14.84 7.75
CA GLN A 190 -10.42 14.12 8.87
C GLN A 190 -11.68 14.82 9.37
N GLY A 191 -12.68 14.04 9.72
CA GLY A 191 -13.84 14.55 10.51
C GLY A 191 -13.50 14.72 11.97
N GLU A 192 -14.35 15.44 12.70
CA GLU A 192 -14.20 15.65 14.15
C GLU A 192 -14.52 14.38 14.96
N ALA A 193 -15.42 13.54 14.48
CA ALA A 193 -15.87 12.31 15.14
C ALA A 193 -15.57 11.08 14.32
N GLY A 194 -15.44 9.93 14.97
CA GLY A 194 -15.30 8.65 14.32
C GLY A 194 -16.57 8.23 13.56
N ASN A 195 -16.42 7.65 12.38
CA ASN A 195 -17.53 7.24 11.52
C ASN A 195 -18.16 5.89 11.91
N GLY A 196 -17.62 5.18 12.90
CA GLY A 196 -18.17 3.92 13.40
C GLY A 196 -18.05 2.76 12.40
N TYR A 197 -16.99 2.74 11.59
CA TYR A 197 -16.76 1.64 10.63
C TYR A 197 -16.55 0.32 11.34
N PRO A 198 -17.02 -0.80 10.74
CA PRO A 198 -16.75 -2.14 11.25
C PRO A 198 -15.24 -2.39 11.39
N VAL A 199 -14.84 -3.00 12.49
CA VAL A 199 -13.46 -3.40 12.75
C VAL A 199 -13.39 -4.91 12.73
N GLU A 200 -12.55 -5.46 11.86
CA GLU A 200 -12.32 -6.90 11.74
C GLU A 200 -10.87 -7.23 12.12
N ASN A 201 -10.67 -8.22 12.98
CA ASN A 201 -9.33 -8.68 13.33
C ASN A 201 -8.81 -9.66 12.28
N ALA A 202 -7.54 -9.51 11.92
CA ALA A 202 -6.84 -10.41 11.02
C ALA A 202 -5.70 -11.12 11.76
N ASP A 203 -5.63 -12.46 11.59
CA ASP A 203 -4.54 -13.25 12.15
C ASP A 203 -3.25 -13.03 11.35
N VAL A 204 -2.17 -12.79 12.05
CA VAL A 204 -0.83 -12.63 11.50
C VAL A 204 -0.20 -14.00 11.22
N ILE A 205 0.47 -14.13 10.08
CA ILE A 205 1.20 -15.34 9.72
C ILE A 205 2.68 -15.09 9.91
N THR A 206 3.25 -15.69 10.93
CA THR A 206 4.70 -15.63 11.20
C THR A 206 5.44 -16.89 10.72
N GLU A 207 4.70 -17.95 10.35
CA GLU A 207 5.30 -19.17 9.86
C GLU A 207 6.05 -18.96 8.54
N GLY A 208 7.27 -19.51 8.45
CA GLY A 208 8.14 -19.39 7.29
C GLY A 208 8.67 -17.97 7.04
N VAL A 209 8.56 -17.05 8.00
CA VAL A 209 9.24 -15.76 7.99
C VAL A 209 10.72 -16.00 8.30
N LYS A 210 11.61 -15.50 7.42
CA LYS A 210 13.06 -15.72 7.56
C LYS A 210 13.79 -14.48 8.06
N GLY A 211 13.22 -13.29 7.84
CA GLY A 211 13.78 -12.04 8.31
C GLY A 211 13.53 -11.81 9.80
N SER A 212 14.35 -10.98 10.41
CA SER A 212 14.11 -10.43 11.73
C SER A 212 14.53 -8.97 11.75
N TRP A 213 13.68 -8.14 12.35
CA TRP A 213 14.06 -6.75 12.61
C TRP A 213 15.15 -6.71 13.68
N LYS A 214 16.13 -5.81 13.51
CA LYS A 214 17.20 -5.60 14.50
C LYS A 214 17.09 -4.23 15.13
N GLN A 215 17.14 -3.19 14.30
CA GLN A 215 17.04 -1.80 14.74
C GLN A 215 16.74 -0.88 13.57
N ASN A 216 16.12 0.24 13.85
CA ASN A 216 16.02 1.36 12.91
C ASN A 216 17.24 2.29 13.11
N MET A 217 17.90 2.61 12.02
CA MET A 217 18.97 3.62 12.02
C MET A 217 18.40 4.91 11.44
N VAL A 218 17.78 5.71 12.30
CA VAL A 218 17.19 7.00 11.91
C VAL A 218 18.03 8.11 12.52
N SER A 219 18.49 9.01 11.68
CA SER A 219 19.15 10.24 12.14
C SER A 219 18.09 11.16 12.72
N LYS A 220 18.25 11.55 13.98
CA LYS A 220 17.37 12.53 14.60
C LYS A 220 17.85 13.91 14.18
N SER A 221 17.01 14.65 13.49
CA SER A 221 17.19 16.06 13.15
C SER A 221 16.18 16.91 13.91
N ASP A 222 16.58 18.10 14.31
CA ASP A 222 15.67 19.10 14.89
C ASP A 222 14.78 19.76 13.82
N MET A 223 14.99 19.42 12.56
CA MET A 223 14.21 19.90 11.40
C MET A 223 13.13 18.91 11.01
N ALA A 224 12.13 19.39 10.27
CA ALA A 224 11.09 18.53 9.71
C ALA A 224 11.70 17.46 8.79
N ASP A 225 11.08 16.29 8.75
CA ASP A 225 11.45 15.22 7.80
C ASP A 225 11.10 15.60 6.36
N LEU A 226 11.96 15.23 5.40
CA LEU A 226 11.79 15.53 3.97
C LEU A 226 10.43 15.07 3.40
N GLY A 227 9.91 13.94 3.91
CA GLY A 227 8.63 13.37 3.45
C GLY A 227 7.40 14.08 3.99
N SER A 228 7.52 14.83 5.10
CA SER A 228 6.40 15.47 5.80
C SER A 228 6.48 16.99 5.85
N ALA A 229 7.63 17.58 5.53
CA ALA A 229 7.86 19.01 5.59
C ALA A 229 6.93 19.80 4.66
N LYS A 230 6.46 20.97 5.14
CA LYS A 230 5.68 21.91 4.35
C LYS A 230 6.54 22.61 3.30
N TYR A 231 7.80 22.88 3.62
CA TYR A 231 8.79 23.49 2.75
C TYR A 231 10.03 22.61 2.68
N VAL A 232 10.62 22.51 1.50
CA VAL A 232 11.87 21.79 1.30
C VAL A 232 12.85 22.71 0.59
N VAL A 233 14.01 22.93 1.22
CA VAL A 233 15.12 23.68 0.65
C VAL A 233 16.24 22.72 0.32
N SER A 234 16.67 22.65 -0.93
CA SER A 234 17.64 21.63 -1.34
C SER A 234 18.87 22.21 -2.00
N GLY A 235 20.01 21.63 -1.69
CA GLY A 235 21.28 21.95 -2.28
C GLY A 235 21.83 20.86 -3.19
N GLY A 236 22.58 21.26 -4.17
CA GLY A 236 23.24 20.37 -5.09
C GLY A 236 24.75 20.63 -5.21
N ARG A 237 25.37 19.94 -6.17
CA ARG A 237 26.80 20.07 -6.47
C ARG A 237 27.23 21.53 -6.78
N GLY A 238 26.29 22.39 -7.19
CA GLY A 238 26.54 23.80 -7.43
C GLY A 238 26.96 24.59 -6.19
N LEU A 239 26.70 24.09 -4.98
CA LEU A 239 27.17 24.67 -3.73
C LEU A 239 28.69 24.49 -3.50
N LYS A 240 29.34 23.60 -4.25
CA LYS A 240 30.81 23.38 -4.32
C LYS A 240 31.46 22.75 -3.08
N ASN A 241 30.94 22.99 -1.88
CA ASN A 241 31.45 22.41 -0.62
C ASN A 241 30.34 22.30 0.43
N GLY A 242 30.64 21.61 1.54
CA GLY A 242 29.68 21.42 2.64
C GLY A 242 29.40 22.70 3.44
N GLU A 243 30.36 23.59 3.55
CA GLU A 243 30.20 24.84 4.29
C GLU A 243 29.08 25.72 3.71
N ASN A 244 28.90 25.69 2.38
CA ASN A 244 27.87 26.46 1.71
C ASN A 244 26.45 25.93 1.98
N PHE A 245 26.29 24.73 2.55
CA PHE A 245 25.00 24.23 3.02
C PHE A 245 24.49 25.00 4.25
N GLU A 246 25.36 25.69 5.00
CA GLU A 246 24.97 26.54 6.12
C GLU A 246 23.95 27.62 5.68
N MET A 247 24.08 28.12 4.46
CA MET A 247 23.12 29.07 3.89
C MET A 247 21.72 28.47 3.79
N LEU A 248 21.61 27.17 3.47
CA LEU A 248 20.31 26.47 3.39
C LEU A 248 19.71 26.22 4.78
N TYR A 249 20.54 25.89 5.77
CA TYR A 249 20.09 25.75 7.15
C TYR A 249 19.58 27.09 7.70
N ASN A 250 20.33 28.16 7.51
CA ASN A 250 19.89 29.50 7.91
C ASN A 250 18.59 29.91 7.23
N PHE A 251 18.42 29.57 5.95
CA PHE A 251 17.18 29.84 5.24
C PHE A 251 16.00 29.00 5.76
N ALA A 252 16.25 27.73 6.09
CA ALA A 252 15.23 26.85 6.65
C ALA A 252 14.80 27.33 8.06
N GLU A 253 15.71 27.87 8.88
CA GLU A 253 15.36 28.49 10.16
C GLU A 253 14.42 29.67 10.00
N VAL A 254 14.66 30.54 9.01
CA VAL A 254 13.77 31.67 8.69
C VAL A 254 12.35 31.20 8.28
N LEU A 255 12.25 30.05 7.58
CA LEU A 255 10.98 29.44 7.22
C LEU A 255 10.30 28.68 8.39
N GLY A 256 11.03 28.49 9.49
CA GLY A 256 10.62 27.71 10.65
C GLY A 256 11.06 26.25 10.53
N SER A 257 12.06 25.86 11.31
CA SER A 257 12.70 24.54 11.26
C SER A 257 11.74 23.37 11.42
N GLN A 258 10.63 23.53 12.16
CA GLN A 258 9.57 22.52 12.32
C GLN A 258 8.71 22.32 11.07
N ASN A 259 8.75 23.25 10.11
CA ASN A 259 7.98 23.21 8.87
C ASN A 259 8.86 23.02 7.63
N CYS A 260 10.18 23.16 7.80
CA CYS A 260 11.13 23.14 6.70
C CYS A 260 12.14 22.02 6.85
N ALA A 261 12.37 21.28 5.77
CA ALA A 261 13.43 20.31 5.65
C ALA A 261 14.55 20.83 4.75
N VAL A 262 15.78 20.47 5.06
CA VAL A 262 16.93 20.68 4.16
C VAL A 262 17.26 19.35 3.48
N GLY A 263 17.36 19.37 2.16
CA GLY A 263 17.68 18.20 1.36
C GLY A 263 18.92 18.41 0.50
N ALA A 264 19.49 17.31 0.03
CA ALA A 264 20.64 17.35 -0.86
C ALA A 264 20.44 16.48 -2.10
N SER A 265 21.02 16.87 -3.21
CA SER A 265 21.11 16.00 -4.37
C SER A 265 22.09 14.85 -4.11
N ARG A 266 21.83 13.70 -4.74
CA ARG A 266 22.74 12.54 -4.68
C ARG A 266 24.19 12.93 -5.01
N ALA A 267 24.40 13.81 -5.96
CA ALA A 267 25.72 14.28 -6.37
C ALA A 267 26.43 15.11 -5.29
N ALA A 268 25.71 15.81 -4.41
CA ALA A 268 26.30 16.52 -3.27
C ALA A 268 26.69 15.54 -2.15
N VAL A 269 25.86 14.53 -1.90
CA VAL A 269 26.15 13.44 -0.95
C VAL A 269 27.36 12.62 -1.41
N ASP A 270 27.40 12.21 -2.67
CA ASP A 270 28.52 11.43 -3.23
C ASP A 270 29.85 12.25 -3.25
N ALA A 271 29.75 13.57 -3.32
CA ALA A 271 30.90 14.47 -3.18
C ALA A 271 31.32 14.73 -1.72
N GLY A 272 30.61 14.16 -0.75
CA GLY A 272 30.91 14.30 0.68
C GLY A 272 30.58 15.68 1.28
N TYR A 273 29.69 16.45 0.64
CA TYR A 273 29.30 17.78 1.16
C TYR A 273 28.37 17.68 2.36
N VAL A 274 27.53 16.66 2.38
CA VAL A 274 26.56 16.37 3.44
C VAL A 274 26.45 14.85 3.65
N PRO A 275 25.95 14.41 4.81
CA PRO A 275 25.73 12.99 5.10
C PRO A 275 24.64 12.38 4.20
N ASN A 276 24.57 11.04 4.16
CA ASN A 276 23.69 10.31 3.24
C ASN A 276 22.22 10.26 3.68
N ASP A 277 21.91 10.75 4.84
CA ASP A 277 20.59 10.78 5.49
C ASP A 277 19.86 12.13 5.30
N MET A 278 20.32 12.94 4.36
CA MET A 278 19.78 14.24 3.97
C MET A 278 19.13 14.22 2.59
#